data_d4766a1ebf444a2483414bf911622c71
#
_entry.id   d4766a1ebf444a2483414bf911622c71
#
_cell.length_a   1.000
_cell.length_b   1.000
_cell.length_c   1.000
_cell.angle_alpha   90.00
_cell.angle_beta   90.00
_cell.angle_gamma   90.00
#
_symmetry.space_group_name_H-M   'P 1'
#
loop_
_entity.id
_entity.type
_entity.pdbx_description
1 polymer ?
#
loop_
_entity_poly.entity_id
_entity_poly.type
_entity_poly.pdbx_seq_one_letter_code
_entity_poly.pdbx_strand_id
1 'polypeptide(L)'
;KKIIKDKIGENISKIRNNSDTPKRTWYKPMDENPSLQMICLKLGNVYIYRSKKDQTSEKPWFGEFKSNDDVIAAFEACKEIIDKGDLDNQIIEAMGRAKRKK
;
A
#
# COMPACT_ATOMS: atom_id res chain seq x y z
N LYS A 1 -12.50 -4.41 -2.82
CA LYS A 1 -11.33 -5.31 -2.69
C LYS A 1 -10.61 -5.54 -4.00
N LYS A 2 -11.35 -5.81 -5.06
CA LYS A 2 -10.75 -6.09 -6.37
C LYS A 2 -9.90 -4.91 -6.86
N ILE A 3 -10.39 -3.69 -6.72
CA ILE A 3 -9.68 -2.49 -7.16
C ILE A 3 -8.32 -2.38 -6.45
N ILE A 4 -8.30 -2.64 -5.15
CA ILE A 4 -7.08 -2.57 -4.36
C ILE A 4 -6.10 -3.65 -4.80
N LYS A 5 -6.59 -4.88 -5.00
CA LYS A 5 -5.75 -6.00 -5.45
C LYS A 5 -5.19 -5.75 -6.85
N ASP A 6 -5.99 -5.18 -7.75
CA ASP A 6 -5.55 -4.82 -9.09
C ASP A 6 -4.42 -3.79 -9.03
N LYS A 7 -4.54 -2.79 -8.15
CA LYS A 7 -3.49 -1.80 -7.97
C LYS A 7 -2.22 -2.39 -7.40
N ILE A 8 -2.35 -3.34 -6.49
CA ILE A 8 -1.18 -4.09 -5.98
C ILE A 8 -0.48 -4.79 -7.13
N GLY A 9 -1.24 -5.47 -8.00
CA GLY A 9 -0.68 -6.13 -9.17
C GLY A 9 0.03 -5.16 -10.11
N GLU A 10 -0.53 -3.98 -10.34
CA GLU A 10 0.10 -2.95 -11.15
C GLU A 10 1.45 -2.51 -10.56
N ASN A 11 1.51 -2.32 -9.25
CA ASN A 11 2.74 -1.92 -8.58
C ASN A 11 3.81 -3.00 -8.67
N ILE A 12 3.41 -4.27 -8.51
CA ILE A 12 4.33 -5.40 -8.69
C ILE A 12 4.90 -5.39 -10.11
N SER A 13 4.05 -5.18 -11.10
CA SER A 13 4.48 -5.13 -12.50
C SER A 13 5.47 -3.99 -12.75
N LYS A 14 5.23 -2.82 -12.15
CA LYS A 14 6.14 -1.69 -12.28
C LYS A 14 7.52 -2.00 -11.71
N ILE A 15 7.56 -2.70 -10.59
CA ILE A 15 8.83 -3.12 -9.97
C ILE A 15 9.56 -4.09 -10.88
N ARG A 16 8.86 -5.10 -11.40
CA ARG A 16 9.45 -6.13 -12.26
C ARG A 16 9.96 -5.56 -13.57
N ASN A 17 9.32 -4.53 -14.09
CA ASN A 17 9.69 -3.91 -15.36
C ASN A 17 10.70 -2.78 -15.21
N ASN A 18 11.22 -2.53 -14.01
CA ASN A 18 12.16 -1.44 -13.71
C ASN A 18 11.70 -0.11 -14.28
N SER A 19 10.43 0.22 -14.03
CA SER A 19 9.88 1.48 -14.49
C SER A 19 10.61 2.66 -13.85
N ASP A 20 11.15 3.56 -14.66
CA ASP A 20 11.96 4.69 -14.21
C ASP A 20 11.15 5.85 -13.65
N THR A 21 9.83 5.83 -13.81
CA THR A 21 9.00 6.93 -13.34
C THR A 21 7.95 6.45 -12.34
N PRO A 22 8.34 6.28 -11.08
CA PRO A 22 7.40 5.83 -10.05
C PRO A 22 6.50 6.98 -9.58
N LYS A 23 5.76 7.61 -10.47
CA LYS A 23 4.76 8.57 -10.06
C LYS A 23 3.53 7.84 -9.55
N ARG A 24 3.07 8.19 -8.35
CA ARG A 24 1.89 7.61 -7.72
C ARG A 24 2.01 6.10 -7.47
N THR A 25 3.22 5.65 -7.20
CA THR A 25 3.41 4.25 -6.80
C THR A 25 3.06 4.07 -5.32
N TRP A 26 2.77 2.83 -4.96
CA TRP A 26 2.49 2.47 -3.58
C TRP A 26 3.76 2.01 -2.84
N TYR A 27 4.92 2.32 -3.39
CA TYR A 27 6.22 2.04 -2.77
C TYR A 27 7.14 3.23 -2.99
N LYS A 28 8.03 3.45 -2.02
CA LYS A 28 9.01 4.53 -2.10
C LYS A 28 10.19 4.25 -1.17
N PRO A 29 11.36 4.88 -1.41
CA PRO A 29 12.46 4.81 -0.44
C PRO A 29 12.05 5.48 0.86
N MET A 30 12.59 4.99 1.98
CA MET A 30 12.39 5.64 3.27
C MET A 30 13.18 6.94 3.33
N ASP A 31 12.57 8.00 3.86
CA ASP A 31 13.26 9.28 4.00
C ASP A 31 14.47 9.18 4.91
N GLU A 32 14.36 8.38 5.96
CA GLU A 32 15.42 8.22 6.95
C GLU A 32 16.55 7.32 6.47
N ASN A 33 16.24 6.38 5.58
CA ASN A 33 17.21 5.42 5.06
C ASN A 33 16.81 5.00 3.65
N PRO A 34 17.28 5.73 2.61
CA PRO A 34 16.87 5.44 1.22
C PRO A 34 17.27 4.07 0.70
N SER A 35 18.13 3.34 1.39
CA SER A 35 18.46 1.97 0.99
C SER A 35 17.34 0.99 1.34
N LEU A 36 16.38 1.41 2.15
CA LEU A 36 15.19 0.63 2.48
C LEU A 36 13.97 1.25 1.81
N GLN A 37 12.98 0.43 1.50
CA GLN A 37 11.74 0.87 0.88
C GLN A 37 10.56 0.57 1.78
N MET A 38 9.50 1.35 1.62
CA MET A 38 8.24 1.16 2.33
C MET A 38 7.09 1.15 1.34
N ILE A 39 5.97 0.59 1.76
CA ILE A 39 4.79 0.48 0.91
C ILE A 39 3.56 1.05 1.60
N CYS A 40 2.52 1.32 0.82
CA CYS A 40 1.22 1.73 1.35
C CYS A 40 0.12 1.08 0.52
N LEU A 41 -1.11 1.19 1.02
CA LEU A 41 -2.31 0.77 0.30
C LEU A 41 -3.23 1.98 0.21
N LYS A 42 -3.94 2.10 -0.91
CA LYS A 42 -4.85 3.22 -1.15
C LYS A 42 -6.17 2.76 -1.76
N LEU A 43 -7.20 3.55 -1.54
CA LEU A 43 -8.45 3.46 -2.28
C LEU A 43 -8.66 4.83 -2.94
N GLY A 44 -8.36 4.91 -4.24
CA GLY A 44 -8.30 6.21 -4.92
C GLY A 44 -7.15 7.03 -4.33
N ASN A 45 -7.46 8.21 -3.79
CA ASN A 45 -6.47 9.09 -3.16
C ASN A 45 -6.43 8.96 -1.64
N VAL A 46 -7.17 8.01 -1.07
CA VAL A 46 -7.28 7.84 0.37
C VAL A 46 -6.43 6.66 0.81
N TYR A 47 -5.58 6.89 1.81
CA TYR A 47 -4.75 5.81 2.37
C TYR A 47 -5.59 4.81 3.16
N ILE A 48 -5.22 3.54 3.04
CA ILE A 48 -5.77 2.46 3.85
C ILE A 48 -4.71 2.12 4.89
N TYR A 49 -5.03 2.30 6.16
CA TYR A 49 -4.10 2.01 7.25
C TYR A 49 -4.19 0.54 7.63
N ARG A 50 -3.05 -0.04 8.05
CA ARG A 50 -3.02 -1.45 8.47
C ARG A 50 -3.83 -1.72 9.72
N SER A 51 -3.96 -0.73 10.58
CA SER A 51 -4.64 -0.87 11.86
C SER A 51 -5.19 0.47 12.31
N LYS A 52 -6.05 0.43 13.31
CA LYS A 52 -6.58 1.65 13.90
C LYS A 52 -5.48 2.49 14.56
N LYS A 53 -4.47 1.83 15.10
CA LYS A 53 -3.32 2.51 15.70
C LYS A 53 -2.55 3.32 14.66
N ASP A 54 -2.29 2.74 13.49
CA ASP A 54 -1.63 3.44 12.40
C ASP A 54 -2.47 4.60 11.90
N GLN A 55 -3.79 4.42 11.84
CA GLN A 55 -4.70 5.49 11.43
C GLN A 55 -4.64 6.67 12.40
N THR A 56 -4.66 6.41 13.69
CA THR A 56 -4.56 7.45 14.71
C THR A 56 -3.22 8.18 14.65
N SER A 57 -2.15 7.47 14.35
CA SER A 57 -0.80 8.03 14.22
C SER A 57 -0.52 8.64 12.86
N GLU A 58 -1.47 8.54 11.92
CA GLU A 58 -1.32 9.03 10.55
C GLU A 58 -0.09 8.45 9.85
N LYS A 59 0.13 7.15 10.00
CA LYS A 59 1.26 6.44 9.39
C LYS A 59 0.79 5.43 8.36
N PRO A 60 0.46 5.87 7.14
CA PRO A 60 -0.01 4.96 6.09
C PRO A 60 1.09 4.11 5.46
N TRP A 61 2.33 4.58 5.48
CA TRP A 61 3.46 3.86 4.90
C TRP A 61 4.04 2.91 5.93
N PHE A 62 4.40 1.70 5.51
CA PHE A 62 4.89 0.68 6.43
C PHE A 62 5.91 -0.24 5.80
N GLY A 63 6.66 -0.94 6.65
CA GLY A 63 7.66 -1.91 6.25
C GLY A 63 9.04 -1.32 6.04
N GLU A 64 10.04 -2.19 6.09
CA GLU A 64 11.42 -1.85 5.81
C GLU A 64 11.97 -2.95 4.90
N PHE A 65 11.91 -2.72 3.59
CA PHE A 65 12.23 -3.73 2.60
C PHE A 65 13.56 -3.40 1.93
N LYS A 66 14.49 -4.35 1.94
CA LYS A 66 15.85 -4.16 1.44
C LYS A 66 15.97 -4.30 -0.06
N SER A 67 15.04 -5.00 -0.70
CA SER A 67 15.13 -5.28 -2.13
C SER A 67 13.75 -5.19 -2.77
N ASN A 68 13.76 -5.13 -4.10
CA ASN A 68 12.51 -5.15 -4.87
C ASN A 68 11.75 -6.46 -4.66
N ASP A 69 12.47 -7.58 -4.54
CA ASP A 69 11.84 -8.88 -4.28
C ASP A 69 11.08 -8.87 -2.95
N ASP A 70 11.66 -8.23 -1.93
CA ASP A 70 11.00 -8.10 -0.63
C ASP A 70 9.74 -7.25 -0.75
N VAL A 71 9.77 -6.17 -1.53
CA VAL A 71 8.61 -5.32 -1.76
C VAL A 71 7.51 -6.11 -2.47
N ILE A 72 7.86 -6.89 -3.49
CA ILE A 72 6.90 -7.73 -4.20
C ILE A 72 6.26 -8.74 -3.25
N ALA A 73 7.07 -9.41 -2.44
CA ALA A 73 6.57 -10.37 -1.47
C ALA A 73 5.60 -9.71 -0.48
N ALA A 74 5.90 -8.49 -0.05
CA ALA A 74 5.03 -7.74 0.85
C ALA A 74 3.68 -7.42 0.19
N PHE A 75 3.69 -7.00 -1.08
CA PHE A 75 2.45 -6.74 -1.82
C PHE A 75 1.62 -8.01 -1.99
N GLU A 76 2.25 -9.15 -2.25
CA GLU A 76 1.54 -10.42 -2.37
C GLU A 76 0.92 -10.83 -1.04
N ALA A 77 1.64 -10.62 0.07
CA ALA A 77 1.09 -10.85 1.40
C ALA A 77 -0.11 -9.95 1.67
N CYS A 78 -0.07 -8.70 1.23
CA CYS A 78 -1.21 -7.78 1.37
C CYS A 78 -2.43 -8.29 0.62
N LYS A 79 -2.24 -8.87 -0.58
CA LYS A 79 -3.36 -9.45 -1.33
C LYS A 79 -4.03 -10.57 -0.54
N GLU A 80 -3.24 -11.43 0.10
CA GLU A 80 -3.77 -12.51 0.93
C GLU A 80 -4.53 -11.97 2.14
N ILE A 81 -3.99 -10.97 2.80
CA ILE A 81 -4.62 -10.34 3.95
C ILE A 81 -5.98 -9.74 3.56
N ILE A 82 -6.04 -9.09 2.40
CA ILE A 82 -7.27 -8.52 1.87
C ILE A 82 -8.28 -9.63 1.58
N ASP A 83 -7.85 -10.73 0.96
CA ASP A 83 -8.72 -11.86 0.65
C ASP A 83 -9.30 -12.51 1.92
N LYS A 84 -8.52 -12.55 2.99
CA LYS A 84 -8.98 -13.12 4.26
C LYS A 84 -9.93 -12.19 5.02
N GLY A 85 -10.04 -10.94 4.60
CA GLY A 85 -10.93 -9.97 5.24
C GLY A 85 -10.33 -9.28 6.45
N ASP A 86 -9.04 -9.46 6.71
CA ASP A 86 -8.38 -8.86 7.88
C ASP A 86 -8.34 -7.33 7.83
N LEU A 87 -8.43 -6.76 6.63
CA LEU A 87 -8.44 -5.31 6.44
C LEU A 87 -9.82 -4.75 6.07
N ASP A 88 -10.88 -5.56 6.16
CA ASP A 88 -12.21 -5.11 5.76
C ASP A 88 -12.63 -3.84 6.47
N ASN A 89 -12.43 -3.75 7.78
CA ASN A 89 -12.80 -2.56 8.55
C ASN A 89 -12.04 -1.33 8.08
N GLN A 90 -10.75 -1.48 7.79
CA GLN A 90 -9.92 -0.36 7.32
C GLN A 90 -10.31 0.06 5.91
N ILE A 91 -10.70 -0.88 5.07
CA ILE A 91 -11.18 -0.60 3.72
C ILE A 91 -12.50 0.17 3.78
N ILE A 92 -13.43 -0.26 4.65
CA ILE A 92 -14.71 0.43 4.84
C ILE A 92 -14.48 1.86 5.32
N GLU A 93 -13.56 2.05 6.26
CA GLU A 93 -13.20 3.38 6.74
C GLU A 93 -12.66 4.25 5.61
N ALA A 94 -11.80 3.70 4.77
CA ALA A 94 -11.24 4.44 3.63
C ALA A 94 -12.33 4.81 2.63
N MET A 95 -13.27 3.91 2.38
CA MET A 95 -14.42 4.20 1.50
C MET A 95 -15.25 5.36 2.03
N GLY A 96 -15.49 5.39 3.34
CA GLY A 96 -16.21 6.48 3.97
C GLY A 96 -15.50 7.82 3.83
N ARG A 97 -14.17 7.83 4.03
CA ARG A 97 -13.37 9.04 3.85
C ARG A 97 -13.35 9.51 2.41
N ALA A 98 -13.27 8.59 1.46
CA ALA A 98 -13.28 8.93 0.04
C ALA A 98 -14.59 9.60 -0.35
N LYS A 99 -15.73 9.13 0.19
CA LYS A 99 -17.03 9.73 -0.07
C LYS A 99 -17.17 11.11 0.54
N ARG A 100 -16.53 11.35 1.68
CA ARG A 100 -16.60 12.65 2.38
C ARG A 100 -15.79 13.74 1.71
N LYS A 101 -14.92 13.38 0.79
CA LYS A 101 -14.00 14.32 0.15
C LYS A 101 -14.57 15.05 -1.05
N LYS A 102 -15.82 15.04 -1.21
CA LYS A 102 -16.43 15.81 -2.31
C LYS A 102 -16.40 17.30 -2.02
#